data_36ba7665f55362570fce0dc2d59d1247
#
_entry.id   36ba7665f55362570fce0dc2d59d1247
#
_cell.length_a   1.000
_cell.length_b   1.000
_cell.length_c   1.000
_cell.angle_alpha   90.00
_cell.angle_beta   90.00
_cell.angle_gamma   90.00
#
_symmetry.space_group_name_H-M   'P 1'
#
loop_
_entity.id
_entity.type
_entity.pdbx_description
1 polymer ?
#
loop_
_entity_poly.entity_id
_entity_poly.type
_entity_poly.pdbx_seq_one_letter_code
_entity_poly.pdbx_strand_id
1 'polypeptide(L)'
;MTKEKANESPLACNLGAMTVKQRERHRTLGRELRESVAEIRELPEGFEFLLPSKAWAMAAEFVALERLCCPFVRFRLDLKEEGGPCRLTLTGREGVKEFLRLELGLTARLPL
;
A
#
# COMPACT_ATOMS: atom_id res chain seq x y z
N MET A 1 -19.50 -15.51 16.21
CA MET A 1 -19.38 -15.87 15.32
C MET A 1 -18.19 -15.89 14.59
N THR A 2 -17.70 -16.73 14.30
CA THR A 2 -16.41 -16.90 13.75
C THR A 2 -16.43 -16.91 12.29
N LYS A 3 -17.63 -16.70 11.69
CA LYS A 3 -17.70 -16.72 10.30
C LYS A 3 -16.84 -15.71 9.65
N GLU A 4 -16.76 -14.53 10.15
CA GLU A 4 -15.95 -13.54 9.55
C GLU A 4 -14.49 -13.87 9.64
N LYS A 5 -14.07 -14.45 10.75
CA LYS A 5 -12.70 -14.79 10.91
C LYS A 5 -12.31 -15.88 9.94
N ALA A 6 -13.20 -16.79 9.66
CA ALA A 6 -12.90 -17.87 8.73
C ALA A 6 -12.66 -17.35 7.33
N ASN A 7 -13.19 -16.17 6.99
CA ASN A 7 -13.00 -15.61 5.67
C ASN A 7 -11.87 -14.59 5.58
N GLU A 8 -11.20 -14.35 6.67
CA GLU A 8 -10.11 -13.37 6.65
C GLU A 8 -8.81 -14.01 6.23
N SER A 9 -8.05 -13.30 5.40
CA SER A 9 -6.73 -13.76 5.01
C SER A 9 -5.76 -13.58 6.14
N PRO A 10 -4.71 -14.38 6.21
CA PRO A 10 -3.65 -14.14 7.17
C PRO A 10 -2.95 -12.83 6.84
N LEU A 11 -2.42 -12.17 7.86
CA LEU A 11 -1.69 -10.92 7.64
C LEU A 11 -0.26 -11.24 7.27
N ALA A 12 -0.09 -11.71 6.04
CA ALA A 12 1.23 -12.06 5.54
C ALA A 12 1.22 -11.87 4.03
N CYS A 13 2.35 -11.45 3.51
CA CYS A 13 2.49 -11.25 2.09
C CYS A 13 2.55 -12.59 1.39
N ASN A 14 1.70 -12.80 0.40
CA ASN A 14 1.69 -14.04 -0.35
C ASN A 14 2.33 -13.80 -1.71
N LEU A 15 3.65 -13.88 -1.77
CA LEU A 15 4.36 -13.63 -3.00
C LEU A 15 4.05 -14.68 -4.05
N GLY A 16 3.60 -15.85 -3.64
CA GLY A 16 3.22 -16.89 -4.59
C GLY A 16 2.00 -16.54 -5.41
N ALA A 17 1.26 -15.50 -5.01
CA ALA A 17 0.09 -15.07 -5.76
C ALA A 17 0.46 -14.28 -7.01
N MET A 18 1.73 -13.93 -7.16
CA MET A 18 2.19 -13.19 -8.32
C MET A 18 3.14 -14.05 -9.13
N THR A 19 3.15 -13.87 -10.45
CA THR A 19 4.11 -14.53 -11.30
C THR A 19 5.48 -13.91 -11.07
N VAL A 20 6.53 -14.53 -11.61
CA VAL A 20 7.88 -13.99 -11.48
C VAL A 20 7.94 -12.59 -12.07
N LYS A 21 7.34 -12.39 -13.23
CA LYS A 21 7.34 -11.08 -13.86
C LYS A 21 6.60 -10.06 -13.03
N GLN A 22 5.48 -10.45 -12.46
CA GLN A 22 4.71 -9.55 -11.61
C GLN A 22 5.50 -9.18 -10.37
N ARG A 23 6.23 -10.12 -9.79
CA ARG A 23 7.02 -9.82 -8.60
C ARG A 23 8.14 -8.83 -8.92
N GLU A 24 8.76 -8.98 -10.08
CA GLU A 24 9.80 -8.05 -10.49
C GLU A 24 9.23 -6.67 -10.71
N ARG A 25 8.09 -6.60 -11.37
CA ARG A 25 7.45 -5.31 -11.63
C ARG A 25 7.00 -4.66 -10.33
N HIS A 26 6.45 -5.46 -9.43
CA HIS A 26 6.00 -4.99 -8.12
C HIS A 26 7.18 -4.38 -7.36
N ARG A 27 8.33 -5.04 -7.40
CA ARG A 27 9.49 -4.54 -6.70
C ARG A 27 9.97 -3.21 -7.27
N THR A 28 9.99 -3.11 -8.59
CA THR A 28 10.41 -1.89 -9.26
C THR A 28 9.46 -0.74 -8.93
N LEU A 29 8.15 -1.01 -9.02
CA LEU A 29 7.15 0.01 -8.72
C LEU A 29 7.24 0.47 -7.27
N GLY A 30 7.44 -0.47 -6.36
CA GLY A 30 7.54 -0.12 -4.95
C GLY A 30 8.73 0.79 -4.69
N ARG A 31 9.85 0.51 -5.34
CA ARG A 31 11.02 1.34 -5.17
C ARG A 31 10.79 2.73 -5.75
N GLU A 32 10.24 2.79 -6.96
CA GLU A 32 10.03 4.07 -7.60
C GLU A 32 9.00 4.92 -6.86
N LEU A 33 7.96 4.27 -6.34
CA LEU A 33 6.98 4.99 -5.56
C LEU A 33 7.59 5.54 -4.28
N ARG A 34 8.40 4.71 -3.62
CA ARG A 34 9.01 5.13 -2.37
C ARG A 34 9.88 6.37 -2.60
N GLU A 35 10.56 6.40 -3.73
CA GLU A 35 11.40 7.55 -4.07
C GLU A 35 10.57 8.78 -4.43
N SER A 36 9.30 8.57 -4.80
CA SER A 36 8.45 9.67 -5.20
C SER A 36 7.64 10.26 -4.04
N VAL A 37 7.60 9.58 -2.91
CA VAL A 37 6.76 10.02 -1.80
C VAL A 37 7.25 11.34 -1.26
N ALA A 38 6.34 12.32 -1.21
CA ALA A 38 6.67 13.63 -0.67
C ALA A 38 6.43 13.69 0.82
N GLU A 39 5.45 12.92 1.30
CA GLU A 39 5.09 12.97 2.70
C GLU A 39 4.37 11.70 3.08
N ILE A 40 4.57 11.20 4.28
CA ILE A 40 3.86 10.06 4.81
C ILE A 40 3.13 10.51 6.04
N ARG A 41 1.83 10.21 6.10
CA ARG A 41 1.04 10.56 7.28
C ARG A 41 0.50 9.29 7.90
N GLU A 42 0.70 9.16 9.18
CA GLU A 42 0.19 8.01 9.91
C GLU A 42 -1.28 8.24 10.23
N LEU A 43 -2.09 7.21 9.99
CA LEU A 43 -3.52 7.25 10.28
C LEU A 43 -3.82 6.22 11.37
N PRO A 44 -4.97 6.31 12.01
CA PRO A 44 -5.31 5.33 13.04
C PRO A 44 -5.25 3.89 12.53
N GLU A 45 -5.63 3.66 11.27
CA GLU A 45 -5.70 2.31 10.74
C GLU A 45 -4.71 2.04 9.62
N GLY A 46 -3.75 2.92 9.42
CA GLY A 46 -2.78 2.72 8.35
C GLY A 46 -1.95 3.94 8.05
N PHE A 47 -1.70 4.16 6.77
CA PHE A 47 -0.81 5.24 6.33
C PHE A 47 -1.31 5.88 5.05
N GLU A 48 -0.98 7.16 4.89
CA GLU A 48 -1.33 7.88 3.69
C GLU A 48 -0.05 8.44 3.10
N PHE A 49 0.13 8.26 1.81
CA PHE A 49 1.33 8.69 1.09
C PHE A 49 0.95 9.79 0.11
N LEU A 50 1.65 10.93 0.19
CA LEU A 50 1.43 12.02 -0.73
C LEU A 50 2.40 11.86 -1.89
N LEU A 51 1.88 11.84 -3.10
CA LEU A 51 2.67 11.59 -4.30
C LEU A 51 2.46 12.73 -5.29
N PRO A 52 3.45 12.97 -6.16
CA PRO A 52 3.25 13.98 -7.19
C PRO A 52 2.18 13.49 -8.17
N SER A 53 1.53 14.43 -8.80
CA SER A 53 0.44 14.12 -9.72
C SER A 53 0.81 13.07 -10.74
N LYS A 54 2.00 13.16 -11.32
CA LYS A 54 2.39 12.25 -12.39
C LYS A 54 2.60 10.82 -11.93
N ALA A 55 2.61 10.58 -10.64
CA ALA A 55 2.83 9.22 -10.13
C ALA A 55 1.57 8.39 -10.05
N TRP A 56 0.41 8.94 -10.41
CA TRP A 56 -0.84 8.23 -10.18
C TRP A 56 -0.92 6.90 -10.94
N ALA A 57 -0.42 6.86 -12.18
CA ALA A 57 -0.52 5.63 -12.96
C ALA A 57 0.38 4.55 -12.37
N MET A 58 1.55 4.95 -11.91
CA MET A 58 2.47 4.03 -11.27
C MET A 58 1.87 3.52 -9.97
N ALA A 59 1.22 4.40 -9.20
CA ALA A 59 0.56 4.00 -7.97
C ALA A 59 -0.57 3.02 -8.24
N ALA A 60 -1.35 3.25 -9.30
CA ALA A 60 -2.45 2.37 -9.64
C ALA A 60 -1.94 0.99 -10.02
N GLU A 61 -0.86 0.94 -10.77
CA GLU A 61 -0.28 -0.35 -11.16
C GLU A 61 0.25 -1.08 -9.93
N PHE A 62 0.89 -0.34 -9.03
CA PHE A 62 1.40 -0.93 -7.80
C PHE A 62 0.26 -1.53 -6.98
N VAL A 63 -0.85 -0.80 -6.86
CA VAL A 63 -2.00 -1.28 -6.11
C VAL A 63 -2.54 -2.57 -6.74
N ALA A 64 -2.60 -2.61 -8.08
CA ALA A 64 -3.10 -3.79 -8.76
C ALA A 64 -2.29 -5.04 -8.40
N LEU A 65 -0.97 -4.89 -8.27
CA LEU A 65 -0.12 -6.01 -7.91
C LEU A 65 -0.13 -6.29 -6.41
N GLU A 66 -0.11 -5.22 -5.61
CA GLU A 66 -0.10 -5.37 -4.16
C GLU A 66 -1.34 -6.10 -3.68
N ARG A 67 -2.48 -5.88 -4.31
CA ARG A 67 -3.71 -6.55 -3.92
C ARG A 67 -3.63 -8.05 -4.09
N LEU A 68 -2.76 -8.52 -4.98
CA LEU A 68 -2.62 -9.95 -5.16
C LEU A 68 -1.94 -10.59 -3.97
N CYS A 69 -0.92 -9.94 -3.43
CA CYS A 69 -0.19 -10.55 -2.32
C CYS A 69 -0.67 -10.09 -0.96
N CYS A 70 -1.36 -8.96 -0.88
CA CYS A 70 -1.87 -8.46 0.39
C CYS A 70 -3.35 -8.12 0.30
N PRO A 71 -4.21 -9.13 0.14
CA PRO A 71 -5.63 -8.88 -0.11
C PRO A 71 -6.38 -8.28 1.08
N PHE A 72 -5.76 -8.25 2.25
CA PHE A 72 -6.39 -7.72 3.44
C PHE A 72 -6.21 -6.20 3.58
N VAL A 73 -5.47 -5.58 2.67
CA VAL A 73 -5.25 -4.13 2.73
C VAL A 73 -6.33 -3.42 1.93
N ARG A 74 -6.82 -2.33 2.50
CA ARG A 74 -7.77 -1.49 1.80
C ARG A 74 -6.99 -0.35 1.17
N PHE A 75 -7.14 -0.18 -0.14
CA PHE A 75 -6.42 0.84 -0.89
C PHE A 75 -7.37 1.94 -1.34
N ARG A 76 -6.92 3.18 -1.23
CA ARG A 76 -7.65 4.32 -1.78
C ARG A 76 -6.65 5.16 -2.52
N LEU A 77 -6.94 5.48 -3.77
CA LEU A 77 -6.09 6.34 -4.56
C LEU A 77 -6.92 7.55 -4.95
N ASP A 78 -6.55 8.70 -4.42
CA ASP A 78 -7.30 9.91 -4.59
C ASP A 78 -6.53 10.86 -5.50
N LEU A 79 -7.11 11.19 -6.63
CA LEU A 79 -6.49 12.10 -7.60
C LEU A 79 -7.16 13.45 -7.49
N LYS A 80 -6.37 14.46 -7.10
CA LYS A 80 -6.91 15.79 -6.93
C LYS A 80 -7.22 16.39 -8.28
N GLU A 81 -8.24 17.22 -8.35
CA GLU A 81 -8.58 17.81 -9.63
C GLU A 81 -7.50 18.76 -10.15
N GLU A 82 -7.55 18.99 -11.42
CA GLU A 82 -6.65 19.91 -12.10
C GLU A 82 -5.17 19.60 -11.93
N GLY A 83 -4.85 18.33 -11.96
CA GLY A 83 -3.45 17.93 -11.91
C GLY A 83 -2.79 18.09 -10.55
N GLY A 84 -3.58 18.19 -9.49
CA GLY A 84 -3.01 18.27 -8.16
C GLY A 84 -2.39 16.95 -7.75
N PRO A 85 -1.74 16.93 -6.58
CA PRO A 85 -1.06 15.72 -6.13
C PRO A 85 -2.04 14.60 -5.84
N CYS A 86 -1.54 13.38 -5.82
CA CYS A 86 -2.41 12.26 -5.49
C CYS A 86 -2.03 11.69 -4.14
N ARG A 87 -2.98 11.00 -3.51
CA ARG A 87 -2.78 10.40 -2.21
C ARG A 87 -3.12 8.94 -2.29
N LEU A 88 -2.20 8.13 -1.80
CA LEU A 88 -2.42 6.69 -1.74
C LEU A 88 -2.56 6.32 -0.28
N THR A 89 -3.70 5.76 0.08
CA THR A 89 -3.99 5.42 1.47
C THR A 89 -4.11 3.91 1.60
N LEU A 90 -3.40 3.34 2.57
CA LEU A 90 -3.43 1.93 2.85
C LEU A 90 -3.90 1.75 4.29
N THR A 91 -5.01 1.06 4.46
CA THR A 91 -5.56 0.82 5.80
C THR A 91 -6.08 -0.60 5.88
N GLY A 92 -6.62 -0.98 7.03
CA GLY A 92 -7.19 -2.29 7.15
C GLY A 92 -7.65 -2.59 8.57
N ARG A 93 -8.06 -3.83 8.78
CA ARG A 93 -8.53 -4.29 10.07
C ARG A 93 -7.38 -4.33 11.07
N GLU A 94 -7.73 -4.63 12.29
CA GLU A 94 -6.74 -4.66 13.36
C GLU A 94 -5.55 -5.53 12.97
N GLY A 95 -4.34 -5.00 13.19
CA GLY A 95 -3.11 -5.71 12.84
C GLY A 95 -2.54 -5.28 11.50
N VAL A 96 -3.38 -4.73 10.60
CA VAL A 96 -2.90 -4.35 9.27
C VAL A 96 -1.92 -3.20 9.34
N LYS A 97 -2.20 -2.21 10.19
CA LYS A 97 -1.31 -1.07 10.29
C LYS A 97 0.09 -1.50 10.71
N GLU A 98 0.18 -2.40 11.68
CA GLU A 98 1.47 -2.85 12.14
C GLU A 98 2.16 -3.69 11.08
N PHE A 99 1.38 -4.51 10.37
CA PHE A 99 1.92 -5.27 9.24
C PHE A 99 2.52 -4.33 8.21
N LEU A 100 1.79 -3.25 7.88
CA LEU A 100 2.26 -2.29 6.88
C LEU A 100 3.53 -1.58 7.35
N ARG A 101 3.59 -1.26 8.63
CA ARG A 101 4.77 -0.61 9.19
C ARG A 101 6.01 -1.46 8.94
N LEU A 102 5.90 -2.75 9.19
CA LEU A 102 7.02 -3.67 9.01
C LEU A 102 7.29 -3.94 7.54
N GLU A 103 6.24 -4.20 6.79
CA GLU A 103 6.38 -4.57 5.38
C GLU A 103 6.96 -3.43 4.55
N LEU A 104 6.55 -2.20 4.83
CA LEU A 104 7.02 -1.06 4.06
C LEU A 104 8.25 -0.41 4.66
N GLY A 105 8.77 -0.97 5.75
CA GLY A 105 9.97 -0.42 6.37
C GLY A 105 9.73 0.90 7.07
N LEU A 106 8.51 1.18 7.48
CA LEU A 106 8.21 2.42 8.17
C LEU A 106 8.53 2.22 9.65
N THR A 107 9.37 3.07 10.18
CA THR A 107 9.78 2.92 11.57
C THR A 107 8.88 3.72 12.45
N ALA A 108 9.01 3.52 13.74
CA ALA A 108 8.23 4.27 14.68
C ALA A 108 8.49 5.74 14.56
N ARG A 109 9.61 6.16 13.96
CA ARG A 109 9.87 7.52 13.81
C ARG A 109 9.70 7.84 12.42
N LEU A 110 8.53 7.89 11.91
CA LEU A 110 8.32 8.34 10.59
C LEU A 110 8.93 9.72 10.48
N PRO A 111 9.40 10.05 9.33
CA PRO A 111 10.01 11.33 9.15
C PRO A 111 8.89 12.30 9.32
N LEU A 112 8.90 12.97 10.32
CA LEU A 112 7.83 13.90 10.55
C LEU A 112 8.23 15.29 10.26
#